data_a1089e549e98bead0ba22ccb1b5855bc
#
_entry.id   a1089e549e98bead0ba22ccb1b5855bc
#
_cell.length_a   1.000
_cell.length_b   1.000
_cell.length_c   1.000
_cell.angle_alpha   90.00
_cell.angle_beta   90.00
_cell.angle_gamma   90.00
#
_symmetry.space_group_name_H-M   'P 1'
#
loop_
_entity.id
_entity.type
_entity.pdbx_description
1 polymer ?
#
loop_
_entity_poly.entity_id
_entity_poly.type
_entity_poly.pdbx_seq_one_letter_code
_entity_poly.pdbx_strand_id
1 'polypeptide(L)'
;LAGIPKSVPGYSIDRWCAGALTAVTTIAGGINMGAYDLAIAGGVEHMGNHPMGDGMDPNPRYLAEKIVDTDALQMGATAERLHDKFPHLTKERADKYALASQQKTAAAYAANKIQPDLIPVATRNVEAGWGVATVDEPPRPQTTLEALAALKTPFRAAGRVTAGNAAGLNDGATRSEEHTSE
;
A
#
# COMPACT_ATOMS: atom_id res chain seq x y z
N LEU A 1 2.62 -16.95 -18.40
CA LEU A 1 1.38 -17.28 -17.67
C LEU A 1 0.25 -16.33 -18.07
N ALA A 2 0.52 -15.02 -18.25
CA ALA A 2 -0.47 -14.04 -18.68
C ALA A 2 -0.86 -14.12 -20.16
N GLY A 3 -0.29 -15.03 -20.94
CA GLY A 3 -0.58 -15.16 -22.36
C GLY A 3 0.14 -14.15 -23.27
N ILE A 4 0.98 -13.28 -22.73
CA ILE A 4 1.77 -12.32 -23.50
C ILE A 4 2.80 -13.11 -24.35
N PRO A 5 2.93 -12.83 -25.65
CA PRO A 5 3.90 -13.51 -26.52
C PRO A 5 5.35 -13.35 -26.01
N LYS A 6 6.16 -14.37 -26.19
CA LYS A 6 7.58 -14.34 -25.79
C LYS A 6 8.42 -13.31 -26.55
N SER A 7 7.94 -12.81 -27.67
CA SER A 7 8.56 -11.74 -28.46
C SER A 7 8.41 -10.36 -27.81
N VAL A 8 7.50 -10.20 -26.85
CA VAL A 8 7.31 -8.92 -26.14
C VAL A 8 8.36 -8.87 -25.01
N PRO A 9 9.31 -7.91 -25.07
CA PRO A 9 10.29 -7.75 -24.02
C PRO A 9 9.65 -7.18 -22.75
N GLY A 10 10.29 -7.42 -21.60
CA GLY A 10 9.84 -6.86 -20.33
C GLY A 10 11.00 -6.72 -19.36
N TYR A 11 10.82 -5.90 -18.36
CA TYR A 11 11.74 -5.75 -17.25
C TYR A 11 10.99 -5.44 -15.97
N SER A 12 11.63 -5.66 -14.84
CA SER A 12 11.09 -5.34 -13.52
C SER A 12 11.85 -4.16 -12.93
N ILE A 13 11.12 -3.34 -12.19
CA ILE A 13 11.68 -2.28 -11.37
C ILE A 13 11.19 -2.46 -9.93
N ASP A 14 12.00 -2.07 -8.98
CA ASP A 14 11.60 -1.98 -7.59
C ASP A 14 11.75 -0.54 -7.09
N ARG A 15 10.69 -0.01 -6.56
CA ARG A 15 10.65 1.27 -5.86
C ARG A 15 9.59 1.22 -4.75
N TRP A 16 9.43 0.08 -4.14
CA TRP A 16 8.48 -0.16 -3.06
C TRP A 16 7.07 0.40 -3.38
N CYS A 17 6.48 1.18 -2.46
CA CYS A 17 5.16 1.78 -2.64
C CYS A 17 5.00 2.65 -3.91
N ALA A 18 6.09 3.12 -4.49
CA ALA A 18 6.09 3.93 -5.72
C ALA A 18 6.39 3.11 -6.98
N GLY A 19 6.52 1.78 -6.89
CA GLY A 19 6.94 0.92 -7.99
C GLY A 19 6.01 1.02 -9.20
N ALA A 20 4.71 0.78 -9.02
CA ALA A 20 3.74 0.80 -10.11
C ALA A 20 3.67 2.16 -10.84
N LEU A 21 3.60 3.27 -10.09
CA LEU A 21 3.62 4.60 -10.70
C LEU A 21 4.93 4.90 -11.42
N THR A 22 6.07 4.41 -10.90
CA THR A 22 7.36 4.53 -11.57
C THR A 22 7.38 3.74 -12.88
N ALA A 23 6.78 2.54 -12.91
CA ALA A 23 6.63 1.78 -14.14
C ALA A 23 5.84 2.59 -15.20
N VAL A 24 4.69 3.14 -14.82
CA VAL A 24 3.87 3.99 -15.72
C VAL A 24 4.67 5.17 -16.27
N THR A 25 5.32 5.95 -15.41
CA THR A 25 6.10 7.12 -15.85
C THR A 25 7.30 6.75 -16.71
N THR A 26 7.91 5.59 -16.48
CA THR A 26 9.06 5.12 -17.27
C THR A 26 8.61 4.73 -18.68
N ILE A 27 7.53 3.95 -18.82
CA ILE A 27 7.05 3.57 -20.15
C ILE A 27 6.45 4.74 -20.91
N ALA A 28 5.74 5.66 -20.25
CA ALA A 28 5.25 6.89 -20.87
C ALA A 28 6.41 7.73 -21.44
N GLY A 29 7.54 7.82 -20.71
CA GLY A 29 8.76 8.43 -21.21
C GLY A 29 9.31 7.73 -22.45
N GLY A 30 9.34 6.39 -22.46
CA GLY A 30 9.79 5.60 -23.60
C GLY A 30 8.91 5.80 -24.85
N ILE A 31 7.60 5.83 -24.68
CA ILE A 31 6.64 6.13 -25.77
C ILE A 31 6.87 7.55 -26.30
N ASN A 32 6.99 8.54 -25.42
CA ASN A 32 7.24 9.93 -25.82
C ASN A 32 8.58 10.13 -26.58
N MET A 33 9.56 9.28 -26.30
CA MET A 33 10.84 9.26 -27.01
C MET A 33 10.83 8.43 -28.30
N GLY A 34 9.73 7.79 -28.64
CA GLY A 34 9.59 6.91 -29.81
C GLY A 34 10.35 5.57 -29.67
N ALA A 35 10.64 5.13 -28.47
CA ALA A 35 11.31 3.85 -28.25
C ALA A 35 10.38 2.66 -28.53
N TYR A 36 9.09 2.82 -28.31
CA TYR A 36 8.00 1.88 -28.61
C TYR A 36 6.67 2.63 -28.63
N ASP A 37 5.65 2.05 -29.26
CA ASP A 37 4.36 2.69 -29.49
C ASP A 37 3.29 2.26 -28.46
N LEU A 38 3.46 1.07 -27.90
CA LEU A 38 2.53 0.48 -26.93
C LEU A 38 3.30 -0.24 -25.85
N ALA A 39 2.88 -0.06 -24.62
CA ALA A 39 3.45 -0.78 -23.47
C ALA A 39 2.41 -1.01 -22.37
N ILE A 40 2.65 -2.05 -21.56
CA ILE A 40 1.87 -2.33 -20.36
C ILE A 40 2.76 -2.07 -19.15
N ALA A 41 2.29 -1.24 -18.23
CA ALA A 41 2.89 -1.05 -16.92
C ALA A 41 2.02 -1.65 -15.83
N GLY A 42 2.63 -2.01 -14.71
CA GLY A 42 1.87 -2.50 -13.57
C GLY A 42 2.73 -2.67 -12.34
N GLY A 43 2.10 -3.09 -11.28
CA GLY A 43 2.75 -3.47 -10.04
C GLY A 43 1.96 -4.54 -9.32
N VAL A 44 2.66 -5.32 -8.54
CA VAL A 44 2.10 -6.36 -7.69
C VAL A 44 2.76 -6.28 -6.33
N GLU A 45 1.97 -6.49 -5.29
CA GLU A 45 2.45 -6.65 -3.92
C GLU A 45 1.84 -7.91 -3.31
N HIS A 46 2.66 -8.71 -2.66
CA HIS A 46 2.24 -9.92 -1.99
C HIS A 46 2.88 -9.99 -0.60
N MET A 47 2.31 -9.25 0.32
CA MET A 47 2.81 -9.08 1.70
C MET A 47 2.84 -10.38 2.50
N GLY A 48 1.99 -11.35 2.16
CA GLY A 48 1.99 -12.67 2.78
C GLY A 48 3.22 -13.51 2.41
N ASN A 49 3.78 -13.32 1.21
CA ASN A 49 4.94 -14.05 0.70
C ASN A 49 6.25 -13.26 0.79
N HIS A 50 6.15 -11.95 0.66
CA HIS A 50 7.25 -10.99 0.81
C HIS A 50 6.90 -9.97 1.88
N PRO A 51 7.16 -10.27 3.16
CA PRO A 51 6.86 -9.38 4.28
C PRO A 51 7.57 -8.03 4.14
N MET A 52 6.96 -6.99 4.70
CA MET A 52 7.56 -5.66 4.71
C MET A 52 8.98 -5.68 5.30
N GLY A 53 9.95 -5.18 4.56
CA GLY A 53 11.37 -5.17 4.93
C GLY A 53 12.17 -6.38 4.42
N ASP A 54 11.52 -7.37 3.79
CA ASP A 54 12.21 -8.46 3.13
C ASP A 54 13.07 -7.94 1.97
N GLY A 55 14.31 -8.43 1.88
CA GLY A 55 15.26 -8.00 0.84
C GLY A 55 15.79 -6.57 0.99
N MET A 56 15.52 -5.87 2.08
CA MET A 56 16.12 -4.56 2.35
C MET A 56 17.62 -4.69 2.63
N ASP A 57 18.44 -4.01 1.83
CA ASP A 57 19.89 -3.94 2.00
C ASP A 57 20.38 -2.47 1.92
N PRO A 58 20.04 -1.63 2.92
CA PRO A 58 20.48 -0.25 2.93
C PRO A 58 22.01 -0.17 3.14
N ASN A 59 22.66 0.76 2.47
CA ASN A 59 24.08 1.00 2.66
C ASN A 59 24.37 1.31 4.15
N PRO A 60 25.21 0.51 4.85
CA PRO A 60 25.44 0.67 6.28
C PRO A 60 26.06 2.03 6.66
N ARG A 61 26.68 2.72 5.72
CA ARG A 61 27.21 4.08 5.95
C ARG A 61 26.12 5.10 6.27
N TYR A 62 24.89 4.88 5.78
CA TYR A 62 23.78 5.80 6.11
C TYR A 62 23.58 5.93 7.62
N LEU A 63 23.67 4.82 8.35
CA LEU A 63 23.54 4.79 9.80
C LEU A 63 24.85 5.15 10.51
N ALA A 64 25.97 4.57 10.06
CA ALA A 64 27.29 4.78 10.67
C ALA A 64 27.73 6.25 10.62
N GLU A 65 27.48 6.93 9.51
CA GLU A 65 27.79 8.34 9.30
C GLU A 65 26.65 9.28 9.72
N LYS A 66 25.56 8.74 10.29
CA LYS A 66 24.39 9.49 10.74
C LYS A 66 23.77 10.36 9.63
N ILE A 67 23.82 9.89 8.39
CA ILE A 67 23.16 10.54 7.24
C ILE A 67 21.64 10.42 7.38
N VAL A 68 21.16 9.28 7.89
CA VAL A 68 19.77 9.05 8.25
C VAL A 68 19.68 8.43 9.66
N ASP A 69 18.55 8.60 10.31
CA ASP A 69 18.27 7.95 11.57
C ASP A 69 17.88 6.48 11.37
N THR A 70 18.03 5.66 12.41
CA THR A 70 17.73 4.21 12.39
C THR A 70 16.28 3.89 12.03
N ASP A 71 15.37 4.80 12.34
CA ASP A 71 13.94 4.66 12.09
C ASP A 71 13.46 5.39 10.81
N ALA A 72 14.39 5.92 10.01
CA ALA A 72 14.08 6.71 8.81
C ALA A 72 13.31 5.92 7.74
N LEU A 73 13.45 4.58 7.71
CA LEU A 73 12.74 3.70 6.78
C LEU A 73 11.40 3.19 7.34
N GLN A 74 11.03 3.57 8.56
CA GLN A 74 9.78 3.19 9.18
C GLN A 74 8.73 4.28 8.97
N MET A 75 7.70 3.99 8.19
CA MET A 75 6.63 4.97 7.88
C MET A 75 5.89 5.45 9.12
N GLY A 76 5.70 4.60 10.11
CA GLY A 76 5.09 4.98 11.40
C GLY A 76 5.94 6.01 12.15
N ALA A 77 7.27 5.85 12.18
CA ALA A 77 8.18 6.83 12.78
C ALA A 77 8.16 8.16 11.99
N THR A 78 8.10 8.09 10.66
CA THR A 78 7.93 9.28 9.80
C THR A 78 6.63 10.01 10.15
N ALA A 79 5.53 9.30 10.32
CA ALA A 79 4.26 9.89 10.70
C ALA A 79 4.32 10.54 12.09
N GLU A 80 5.00 9.92 13.06
CA GLU A 80 5.20 10.52 14.38
C GLU A 80 6.00 11.83 14.30
N ARG A 81 7.01 11.91 13.45
CA ARG A 81 7.78 13.16 13.21
C ARG A 81 6.92 14.24 12.56
N LEU A 82 6.01 13.87 11.66
CA LEU A 82 5.04 14.82 11.10
C LEU A 82 4.09 15.33 12.18
N HIS A 83 3.69 14.52 13.12
CA HIS A 83 2.90 14.94 14.26
C HIS A 83 3.64 15.94 15.16
N ASP A 84 4.96 15.79 15.31
CA ASP A 84 5.79 16.77 16.04
C ASP A 84 5.88 18.09 15.29
N LYS A 85 6.11 18.02 13.98
CA LYS A 85 6.19 19.19 13.09
C LYS A 85 4.86 19.94 13.01
N PHE A 86 3.75 19.23 13.11
CA PHE A 86 2.40 19.76 13.01
C PHE A 86 1.58 19.40 14.25
N PRO A 87 1.76 20.10 15.40
CA PRO A 87 1.14 19.75 16.68
C PRO A 87 -0.41 19.68 16.65
N HIS A 88 -1.05 20.40 15.72
CA HIS A 88 -2.50 20.38 15.51
C HIS A 88 -3.02 19.04 14.95
N LEU A 89 -2.14 18.17 14.46
CA LEU A 89 -2.45 16.82 14.06
C LEU A 89 -2.42 15.91 15.30
N THR A 90 -3.45 15.97 16.10
CA THR A 90 -3.56 15.18 17.33
C THR A 90 -3.95 13.74 17.03
N LYS A 91 -3.70 12.81 17.95
CA LYS A 91 -4.18 11.42 17.86
C LYS A 91 -5.70 11.39 17.66
N GLU A 92 -6.44 12.17 18.43
CA GLU A 92 -7.90 12.24 18.32
C GLU A 92 -8.35 12.65 16.91
N ARG A 93 -7.67 13.62 16.29
CA ARG A 93 -7.97 14.05 14.92
C ARG A 93 -7.71 12.93 13.91
N ALA A 94 -6.60 12.19 14.07
CA ALA A 94 -6.28 11.03 13.24
C ALA A 94 -7.31 9.90 13.43
N ASP A 95 -7.70 9.62 14.66
CA ASP A 95 -8.71 8.61 14.99
C ASP A 95 -10.09 8.98 14.42
N LYS A 96 -10.50 10.24 14.50
CA LYS A 96 -11.74 10.73 13.86
C LYS A 96 -11.72 10.55 12.33
N TYR A 97 -10.59 10.82 11.70
CA TYR A 97 -10.42 10.59 10.27
C TYR A 97 -10.52 9.10 9.92
N ALA A 98 -9.86 8.24 10.70
CA ALA A 98 -9.92 6.79 10.53
C ALA A 98 -11.34 6.25 10.71
N LEU A 99 -12.06 6.70 11.75
CA LEU A 99 -13.47 6.35 11.98
C LEU A 99 -14.34 6.73 10.77
N ALA A 100 -14.21 7.96 10.29
CA ALA A 100 -14.97 8.43 9.13
C ALA A 100 -14.65 7.61 7.87
N SER A 101 -13.39 7.17 7.68
CA SER A 101 -12.98 6.27 6.60
C SER A 101 -13.67 4.91 6.72
N GLN A 102 -13.68 4.28 7.89
CA GLN A 102 -14.37 3.02 8.13
C GLN A 102 -15.88 3.12 7.88
N GLN A 103 -16.51 4.20 8.32
CA GLN A 103 -17.94 4.44 8.10
C GLN A 103 -18.28 4.62 6.62
N LYS A 104 -17.46 5.37 5.87
CA LYS A 104 -17.61 5.54 4.42
C LYS A 104 -17.46 4.21 3.68
N THR A 105 -16.48 3.41 4.07
CA THR A 105 -16.26 2.07 3.50
C THR A 105 -17.47 1.17 3.77
N ALA A 106 -17.97 1.13 4.99
CA ALA A 106 -19.17 0.35 5.35
C ALA A 106 -20.40 0.78 4.54
N ALA A 107 -20.60 2.10 4.39
CA ALA A 107 -21.71 2.62 3.58
C ALA A 107 -21.56 2.28 2.09
N ALA A 108 -20.34 2.29 1.55
CA ALA A 108 -20.08 1.90 0.17
C ALA A 108 -20.33 0.41 -0.08
N TYR A 109 -19.94 -0.45 0.86
CA TYR A 109 -20.29 -1.89 0.82
C TYR A 109 -21.80 -2.11 0.89
N ALA A 110 -22.49 -1.44 1.82
CA ALA A 110 -23.96 -1.56 1.95
C ALA A 110 -24.70 -1.07 0.69
N ALA A 111 -24.14 -0.10 -0.02
CA ALA A 111 -24.66 0.41 -1.28
C ALA A 111 -24.21 -0.37 -2.53
N ASN A 112 -23.53 -1.50 -2.36
CA ASN A 112 -22.98 -2.33 -3.45
C ASN A 112 -22.08 -1.54 -4.44
N LYS A 113 -21.31 -0.58 -3.93
CA LYS A 113 -20.42 0.25 -4.76
C LYS A 113 -19.02 -0.32 -4.91
N ILE A 114 -18.62 -1.23 -4.03
CA ILE A 114 -17.27 -1.83 -4.02
C ILE A 114 -17.29 -3.20 -4.71
N GLN A 115 -18.31 -3.99 -4.48
CA GLN A 115 -18.41 -5.37 -4.96
C GLN A 115 -18.22 -5.53 -6.47
N PRO A 116 -18.69 -4.61 -7.35
CA PRO A 116 -18.46 -4.73 -8.79
C PRO A 116 -16.98 -4.67 -9.20
N ASP A 117 -16.12 -4.05 -8.38
CA ASP A 117 -14.69 -3.91 -8.63
C ASP A 117 -13.84 -5.01 -7.99
N LEU A 118 -14.46 -5.88 -7.17
CA LEU A 118 -13.77 -6.99 -6.52
C LEU A 118 -13.62 -8.16 -7.48
N ILE A 119 -12.38 -8.58 -7.69
CA ILE A 119 -12.04 -9.76 -8.48
C ILE A 119 -11.90 -10.94 -7.51
N PRO A 120 -12.69 -12.01 -7.64
CA PRO A 120 -12.54 -13.20 -6.83
C PRO A 120 -11.15 -13.83 -7.00
N VAL A 121 -10.44 -14.08 -5.90
CA VAL A 121 -9.08 -14.64 -5.92
C VAL A 121 -9.06 -15.96 -5.16
N ALA A 122 -8.46 -16.99 -5.78
CA ALA A 122 -8.21 -18.24 -5.09
C ALA A 122 -7.17 -18.02 -3.97
N THR A 123 -7.55 -18.35 -2.75
CA THR A 123 -6.69 -18.19 -1.58
C THR A 123 -6.57 -19.49 -0.80
N ARG A 124 -5.52 -19.64 -0.03
CA ARG A 124 -5.34 -20.76 0.88
C ARG A 124 -5.36 -20.27 2.32
N ASN A 125 -6.36 -20.70 3.06
CA ASN A 125 -6.38 -20.57 4.50
C ASN A 125 -5.68 -21.79 5.13
N VAL A 126 -4.86 -21.56 6.16
CA VAL A 126 -4.09 -22.63 6.82
C VAL A 126 -5.00 -23.69 7.44
N GLU A 127 -6.16 -23.28 7.97
CA GLU A 127 -7.10 -24.16 8.66
C GLU A 127 -8.18 -24.73 7.71
N ALA A 128 -8.69 -23.90 6.82
CA ALA A 128 -9.82 -24.27 5.93
C ALA A 128 -9.40 -24.79 4.54
N GLY A 129 -8.10 -24.76 4.19
CA GLY A 129 -7.62 -25.17 2.89
C GLY A 129 -7.88 -24.12 1.78
N TRP A 130 -8.08 -24.57 0.54
CA TRP A 130 -8.34 -23.69 -0.60
C TRP A 130 -9.77 -23.14 -0.58
N GLY A 131 -9.89 -21.85 -0.83
CA GLY A 131 -11.15 -21.12 -0.93
C GLY A 131 -11.08 -19.98 -1.93
N VAL A 132 -12.12 -19.15 -1.98
CA VAL A 132 -12.17 -17.96 -2.83
C VAL A 132 -12.42 -16.75 -1.94
N ALA A 133 -11.51 -15.77 -1.98
CA ALA A 133 -11.73 -14.47 -1.37
C ALA A 133 -12.59 -13.61 -2.29
N THR A 134 -13.68 -13.06 -1.75
CA THR A 134 -14.64 -12.22 -2.47
C THR A 134 -14.91 -10.90 -1.76
N VAL A 135 -14.25 -10.67 -0.62
CA VAL A 135 -14.40 -9.46 0.19
C VAL A 135 -13.04 -9.01 0.71
N ASP A 136 -12.91 -7.72 0.95
CA ASP A 136 -11.73 -7.17 1.62
C ASP A 136 -11.73 -7.47 3.12
N GLU A 137 -10.60 -7.89 3.67
CA GLU A 137 -10.44 -8.21 5.08
C GLU A 137 -10.26 -6.99 6.01
N PRO A 138 -9.61 -5.88 5.59
CA PRO A 138 -9.30 -4.75 6.49
C PRO A 138 -10.49 -3.95 7.01
N PRO A 139 -11.64 -3.85 6.32
CA PRO A 139 -12.76 -3.05 6.81
C PRO A 139 -13.28 -3.48 8.19
N ARG A 140 -13.49 -2.50 9.06
CA ARG A 140 -13.98 -2.69 10.44
C ARG A 140 -15.20 -1.79 10.69
N PRO A 141 -16.40 -2.16 10.20
CA PRO A 141 -17.60 -1.31 10.27
C PRO A 141 -18.05 -0.99 11.71
N GLN A 142 -17.65 -1.80 12.70
CA GLN A 142 -17.97 -1.59 14.11
C GLN A 142 -16.95 -0.73 14.85
N THR A 143 -16.02 -0.09 14.14
CA THR A 143 -15.01 0.79 14.74
C THR A 143 -15.68 1.95 15.52
N THR A 144 -15.19 2.23 16.72
CA THR A 144 -15.61 3.38 17.53
C THR A 144 -14.41 4.26 17.93
N LEU A 145 -14.65 5.50 18.32
CA LEU A 145 -13.59 6.40 18.79
C LEU A 145 -12.91 5.87 20.05
N GLU A 146 -13.68 5.27 20.96
CA GLU A 146 -13.18 4.69 22.20
C GLU A 146 -12.22 3.51 21.91
N ALA A 147 -12.59 2.65 20.96
CA ALA A 147 -11.74 1.56 20.54
C ALA A 147 -10.44 2.06 19.90
N LEU A 148 -10.51 3.07 19.04
CA LEU A 148 -9.34 3.70 18.43
C LEU A 148 -8.43 4.37 19.47
N ALA A 149 -9.04 5.11 20.43
CA ALA A 149 -8.30 5.78 21.49
C ALA A 149 -7.50 4.82 22.37
N ALA A 150 -8.02 3.60 22.60
CA ALA A 150 -7.40 2.56 23.42
C ALA A 150 -6.23 1.83 22.73
N LEU A 151 -6.03 2.01 21.42
CA LEU A 151 -4.97 1.31 20.69
C LEU A 151 -3.58 1.80 21.10
N LYS A 152 -2.65 0.83 21.14
CA LYS A 152 -1.23 1.08 21.44
C LYS A 152 -0.56 1.89 20.34
N THR A 153 0.44 2.67 20.69
CA THR A 153 1.29 3.47 19.80
C THR A 153 2.66 2.77 19.65
N PRO A 154 2.81 1.87 18.66
CA PRO A 154 3.96 0.96 18.59
C PRO A 154 5.27 1.63 18.20
N PHE A 155 5.22 2.78 17.52
CA PHE A 155 6.41 3.46 17.01
C PHE A 155 7.07 4.40 18.02
N ARG A 156 6.31 4.84 19.02
CA ARG A 156 6.80 5.74 20.07
C ARG A 156 5.91 5.67 21.31
N ALA A 157 6.52 5.68 22.48
CA ALA A 157 5.78 5.83 23.75
C ALA A 157 4.99 7.16 23.72
N ALA A 158 3.71 7.12 24.09
CA ALA A 158 2.79 8.24 24.00
C ALA A 158 2.71 8.90 22.61
N GLY A 159 2.91 8.10 21.56
CA GLY A 159 2.77 8.51 20.18
C GLY A 159 1.32 8.73 19.76
N ARG A 160 1.13 8.94 18.46
CA ARG A 160 -0.19 9.22 17.86
C ARG A 160 -0.60 8.21 16.80
N VAL A 161 0.38 7.47 16.26
CA VAL A 161 0.17 6.46 15.22
C VAL A 161 -0.20 5.12 15.86
N THR A 162 -1.29 4.53 15.40
CA THR A 162 -1.81 3.25 15.88
C THR A 162 -2.23 2.37 14.71
N ALA A 163 -2.48 1.09 14.94
CA ALA A 163 -3.03 0.18 13.94
C ALA A 163 -4.41 0.62 13.41
N GLY A 164 -5.14 1.45 14.15
CA GLY A 164 -6.47 1.93 13.76
C GLY A 164 -6.45 3.20 12.90
N ASN A 165 -5.37 3.99 12.94
CA ASN A 165 -5.23 5.22 12.18
C ASN A 165 -4.07 5.19 11.17
N ALA A 166 -3.56 4.00 10.86
CA ALA A 166 -2.58 3.72 9.83
C ALA A 166 -3.17 2.80 8.76
N ALA A 167 -2.59 2.82 7.56
CA ALA A 167 -2.94 1.86 6.51
C ALA A 167 -2.54 0.44 6.92
N GLY A 168 -3.35 -0.55 6.53
CA GLY A 168 -2.99 -1.96 6.67
C GLY A 168 -1.92 -2.39 5.69
N LEU A 169 -1.40 -3.60 5.89
CA LEU A 169 -0.53 -4.29 4.94
C LEU A 169 -1.42 -5.15 4.05
N ASN A 170 -1.47 -4.86 2.75
CA ASN A 170 -2.40 -5.50 1.84
C ASN A 170 -1.67 -6.03 0.62
N ASP A 171 -2.15 -7.14 0.09
CA ASP A 171 -1.81 -7.61 -1.25
C ASP A 171 -2.51 -6.72 -2.29
N GLY A 172 -1.95 -6.64 -3.48
CA GLY A 172 -2.56 -5.89 -4.56
C GLY A 172 -1.89 -6.13 -5.89
N ALA A 173 -2.65 -5.97 -6.97
CA ALA A 173 -2.13 -5.97 -8.32
C ALA A 173 -2.88 -4.94 -9.16
N THR A 174 -2.15 -4.21 -9.98
CA THR A 174 -2.73 -3.22 -10.87
C THR A 174 -1.95 -3.16 -12.16
N ARG A 175 -2.63 -2.76 -13.22
CA ARG A 175 -1.99 -2.53 -14.52
C ARG A 175 -2.59 -1.33 -15.20
N SER A 176 -1.79 -0.72 -16.08
CA SER A 176 -2.18 0.31 -17.02
C SER A 176 -1.64 -0.04 -18.40
N GLU A 177 -2.34 0.37 -19.44
CA GLU A 177 -1.90 0.27 -20.83
C GLU A 177 -1.67 1.69 -21.35
N GLU A 178 -0.47 1.92 -21.83
CA GLU A 178 -0.03 3.21 -22.35
C GLU A 178 0.28 3.09 -23.84
N HIS A 179 -0.17 4.06 -24.64
CA HIS A 179 0.08 4.11 -26.07
C HIS A 179 0.20 5.56 -26.58
N THR A 180 0.75 5.72 -27.79
CA THR A 180 0.73 7.02 -28.49
C THR A 180 -0.71 7.43 -28.76
N SER A 181 -1.03 8.70 -28.52
CA SER A 181 -2.26 9.29 -29.10
C SER A 181 -2.07 9.44 -30.60
N GLU A 182 -3.00 8.91 -31.38
CA GLU A 182 -3.09 9.23 -32.80
C GLU A 182 -3.37 10.72 -33.03
#